data_14e51774cab1dbdd787dd0222af792c7
#
_entry.id   14e51774cab1dbdd787dd0222af792c7
#
_cell.length_a   1.000
_cell.length_b   1.000
_cell.length_c   1.000
_cell.angle_alpha   90.00
_cell.angle_beta   90.00
_cell.angle_gamma   90.00
#
_symmetry.space_group_name_H-M   'P 1'
#
loop_
_entity.id
_entity.type
_entity.pdbx_description
1 polymer ?
#
loop_
_entity_poly.entity_id
_entity_poly.type
_entity_poly.pdbx_seq_one_letter_code
_entity_poly.pdbx_strand_id
1 'polypeptide(L)'
;IQIQPNYAMAHNNLGITFLELGEKRKAKSSFEKAIKIQPNYAHAYWNLHSLANDIDEALTILKKLYEFDNKYIKAKLMISALKAFKGKFEDFDTLIRSSESNHPMTRSIKWVFSLPKIPKIFFNRWDFFDAIVAQTDKTRPFYEFGVWNGISFKHLIKTFKKGFGFDTFTGIPEDWHNEPSGTYSSFGSVPKIKGGEFIVGKFENTLPKFFSQKRPLASLINFDADLYSSTLCALNYSNNVIDEKSILIFDELITNKNWEKDEYKALNEFCDSLSISYDVIAVSFYSKQVAIKLKK
;
A
#
# COMPACT_ATOMS: atom_id res chain seq x y z
N ILE A 1 12.84 -23.85 9.61
CA ILE A 1 14.23 -23.35 9.83
C ILE A 1 14.96 -24.26 10.82
N GLN A 2 14.33 -24.68 11.93
CA GLN A 2 14.96 -25.62 12.87
C GLN A 2 15.34 -26.98 12.25
N ILE A 3 14.51 -27.49 11.30
CA ILE A 3 14.74 -28.78 10.62
C ILE A 3 15.77 -28.63 9.48
N GLN A 4 15.76 -27.50 8.75
CA GLN A 4 16.66 -27.21 7.64
C GLN A 4 17.19 -25.76 7.77
N PRO A 5 18.26 -25.54 8.57
CA PRO A 5 18.79 -24.20 8.81
C PRO A 5 19.31 -23.49 7.55
N ASN A 6 19.69 -24.26 6.53
CA ASN A 6 20.26 -23.79 5.26
C ASN A 6 19.21 -23.76 4.13
N TYR A 7 17.94 -23.45 4.43
CA TYR A 7 16.89 -23.36 3.43
C TYR A 7 16.58 -21.87 3.13
N ALA A 8 17.11 -21.36 2.03
CA ALA A 8 17.01 -19.94 1.66
C ALA A 8 15.57 -19.42 1.59
N MET A 9 14.66 -20.23 0.99
CA MET A 9 13.25 -19.87 0.88
C MET A 9 12.59 -19.67 2.26
N ALA A 10 12.91 -20.50 3.26
CA ALA A 10 12.35 -20.37 4.61
C ALA A 10 12.82 -19.07 5.29
N HIS A 11 14.08 -18.68 5.10
CA HIS A 11 14.60 -17.42 5.60
C HIS A 11 13.98 -16.22 4.89
N ASN A 12 13.77 -16.30 3.57
CA ASN A 12 13.06 -15.28 2.82
C ASN A 12 11.61 -15.10 3.33
N ASN A 13 10.87 -16.20 3.50
CA ASN A 13 9.49 -16.15 3.99
C ASN A 13 9.40 -15.60 5.43
N LEU A 14 10.35 -15.96 6.29
CA LEU A 14 10.48 -15.37 7.62
C LEU A 14 10.75 -13.85 7.55
N GLY A 15 11.58 -13.42 6.59
CA GLY A 15 11.84 -12.00 6.32
C GLY A 15 10.57 -11.25 5.90
N ILE A 16 9.75 -11.85 5.02
CA ILE A 16 8.45 -11.28 4.63
C ILE A 16 7.55 -11.12 5.86
N THR A 17 7.40 -12.18 6.67
CA THR A 17 6.59 -12.12 7.90
C THR A 17 7.07 -11.01 8.85
N PHE A 18 8.37 -10.85 9.05
CA PHE A 18 8.90 -9.77 9.87
C PHE A 18 8.63 -8.39 9.24
N LEU A 19 8.71 -8.27 7.92
CA LEU A 19 8.40 -7.03 7.23
C LEU A 19 6.93 -6.65 7.41
N GLU A 20 6.01 -7.59 7.26
CA GLU A 20 4.58 -7.37 7.50
C GLU A 20 4.28 -6.95 8.94
N LEU A 21 5.01 -7.47 9.91
CA LEU A 21 4.91 -7.08 11.31
C LEU A 21 5.62 -5.75 11.64
N GLY A 22 6.26 -5.10 10.67
CA GLY A 22 7.03 -3.86 10.88
C GLY A 22 8.39 -4.06 11.53
N GLU A 23 8.84 -5.31 11.68
CA GLU A 23 10.13 -5.67 12.30
C GLU A 23 11.28 -5.60 11.29
N LYS A 24 11.53 -4.43 10.71
CA LYS A 24 12.45 -4.20 9.57
C LYS A 24 13.86 -4.76 9.77
N ARG A 25 14.44 -4.64 11.00
CA ARG A 25 15.78 -5.18 11.28
C ARG A 25 15.83 -6.70 11.18
N LYS A 26 14.80 -7.40 11.69
CA LYS A 26 14.70 -8.85 11.59
C LYS A 26 14.43 -9.30 10.15
N ALA A 27 13.60 -8.55 9.43
CA ALA A 27 13.34 -8.78 8.01
C ALA A 27 14.63 -8.70 7.19
N LYS A 28 15.42 -7.62 7.36
CA LYS A 28 16.71 -7.42 6.68
C LYS A 28 17.67 -8.58 6.94
N SER A 29 17.86 -8.93 8.21
CA SER A 29 18.73 -10.06 8.60
C SER A 29 18.29 -11.39 7.99
N SER A 30 16.97 -11.60 7.88
CA SER A 30 16.41 -12.83 7.30
C SER A 30 16.63 -12.88 5.78
N PHE A 31 16.44 -11.77 5.05
CA PHE A 31 16.72 -11.69 3.62
C PHE A 31 18.21 -11.85 3.32
N GLU A 32 19.10 -11.18 4.10
CA GLU A 32 20.54 -11.31 3.97
C GLU A 32 21.02 -12.75 4.21
N LYS A 33 20.41 -13.45 5.19
CA LYS A 33 20.69 -14.87 5.44
C LYS A 33 20.24 -15.75 4.28
N ALA A 34 19.06 -15.47 3.68
CA ALA A 34 18.62 -16.18 2.48
C ALA A 34 19.62 -16.01 1.32
N ILE A 35 20.12 -14.78 1.10
CA ILE A 35 21.14 -14.46 0.09
C ILE A 35 22.47 -15.17 0.39
N LYS A 36 22.89 -15.20 1.67
CA LYS A 36 24.12 -15.90 2.06
C LYS A 36 24.05 -17.40 1.78
N ILE A 37 22.87 -18.02 1.97
CA ILE A 37 22.65 -19.44 1.69
C ILE A 37 22.59 -19.69 0.18
N GLN A 38 21.89 -18.82 -0.55
CA GLN A 38 21.71 -18.95 -2.00
C GLN A 38 21.96 -17.57 -2.66
N PRO A 39 23.20 -17.29 -3.12
CA PRO A 39 23.60 -15.98 -3.63
C PRO A 39 22.84 -15.48 -4.87
N ASN A 40 22.17 -16.37 -5.61
CA ASN A 40 21.33 -16.02 -6.77
C ASN A 40 19.82 -16.18 -6.51
N TYR A 41 19.38 -16.05 -5.24
CA TYR A 41 17.98 -16.16 -4.89
C TYR A 41 17.25 -14.83 -5.14
N ALA A 42 16.70 -14.65 -6.33
CA ALA A 42 16.09 -13.42 -6.82
C ALA A 42 15.04 -12.80 -5.87
N HIS A 43 14.16 -13.63 -5.29
CA HIS A 43 13.12 -13.14 -4.38
C HIS A 43 13.68 -12.46 -3.12
N ALA A 44 14.82 -12.93 -2.59
CA ALA A 44 15.44 -12.31 -1.42
C ALA A 44 16.00 -10.92 -1.74
N TYR A 45 16.60 -10.72 -2.90
CA TYR A 45 17.03 -9.38 -3.36
C TYR A 45 15.83 -8.47 -3.63
N TRP A 46 14.79 -9.00 -4.27
CA TRP A 46 13.55 -8.25 -4.49
C TRP A 46 12.96 -7.77 -3.17
N ASN A 47 12.91 -8.62 -2.15
CA ASN A 47 12.38 -8.22 -0.84
C ASN A 47 13.35 -7.31 -0.07
N LEU A 48 14.67 -7.55 -0.18
CA LEU A 48 15.67 -6.73 0.49
C LEU A 48 15.67 -5.28 0.01
N HIS A 49 15.42 -5.02 -1.29
CA HIS A 49 15.37 -3.63 -1.79
C HIS A 49 14.25 -2.80 -1.16
N SER A 50 13.18 -3.44 -0.67
CA SER A 50 12.11 -2.74 0.04
C SER A 50 12.55 -2.14 1.39
N LEU A 51 13.70 -2.56 1.90
CA LEU A 51 14.30 -2.06 3.13
C LEU A 51 15.45 -1.08 2.88
N ALA A 52 15.63 -0.64 1.64
CA ALA A 52 16.62 0.37 1.29
C ALA A 52 16.29 1.72 1.93
N ASN A 53 17.33 2.44 2.35
CA ASN A 53 17.18 3.76 2.96
C ASN A 53 16.95 4.87 1.91
N ASP A 54 17.43 4.65 0.68
CA ASP A 54 17.33 5.59 -0.42
C ASP A 54 17.31 4.88 -1.79
N ILE A 55 17.13 5.68 -2.85
CA ILE A 55 17.08 5.19 -4.23
C ILE A 55 18.39 4.52 -4.65
N ASP A 56 19.54 4.99 -4.19
CA ASP A 56 20.84 4.45 -4.60
C ASP A 56 21.11 3.07 -3.99
N GLU A 57 20.76 2.88 -2.71
CA GLU A 57 20.81 1.55 -2.08
C GLU A 57 19.84 0.58 -2.77
N ALA A 58 18.59 1.02 -3.05
CA ALA A 58 17.61 0.20 -3.76
C ALA A 58 18.10 -0.20 -5.16
N LEU A 59 18.65 0.76 -5.92
CA LEU A 59 19.23 0.49 -7.23
C LEU A 59 20.39 -0.48 -7.16
N THR A 60 21.24 -0.37 -6.16
CA THR A 60 22.39 -1.27 -5.97
C THR A 60 21.94 -2.72 -5.76
N ILE A 61 20.93 -2.93 -4.92
CA ILE A 61 20.37 -4.26 -4.65
C ILE A 61 19.69 -4.83 -5.90
N LEU A 62 18.85 -4.02 -6.57
CA LEU A 62 18.11 -4.46 -7.75
C LEU A 62 19.01 -4.75 -8.96
N LYS A 63 20.10 -3.99 -9.15
CA LYS A 63 21.08 -4.26 -10.19
C LYS A 63 21.78 -5.61 -9.98
N LYS A 64 22.18 -5.94 -8.74
CA LYS A 64 22.73 -7.26 -8.41
C LYS A 64 21.74 -8.38 -8.77
N LEU A 65 20.43 -8.20 -8.45
CA LEU A 65 19.41 -9.15 -8.87
C LEU A 65 19.40 -9.29 -10.40
N TYR A 66 19.36 -8.18 -11.13
CA TYR A 66 19.21 -8.17 -12.57
C TYR A 66 20.46 -8.71 -13.31
N GLU A 67 21.64 -8.66 -12.71
CA GLU A 67 22.89 -9.23 -13.24
C GLU A 67 22.84 -10.75 -13.37
N PHE A 68 22.25 -11.47 -12.40
CA PHE A 68 22.13 -12.93 -12.46
C PHE A 68 20.76 -13.43 -12.93
N ASP A 69 19.70 -12.59 -12.87
CA ASP A 69 18.36 -12.90 -13.39
C ASP A 69 17.79 -11.71 -14.17
N ASN A 70 18.25 -11.56 -15.41
CA ASN A 70 17.80 -10.49 -16.30
C ASN A 70 16.36 -10.67 -16.82
N LYS A 71 15.73 -11.82 -16.53
CA LYS A 71 14.32 -12.10 -16.81
C LYS A 71 13.37 -11.68 -15.69
N TYR A 72 13.92 -11.27 -14.55
CA TYR A 72 13.09 -10.82 -13.43
C TYR A 72 12.47 -9.45 -13.74
N ILE A 73 11.32 -9.48 -14.42
CA ILE A 73 10.66 -8.30 -14.97
C ILE A 73 10.44 -7.20 -13.93
N LYS A 74 10.01 -7.55 -12.71
CA LYS A 74 9.77 -6.56 -11.64
C LYS A 74 11.03 -5.75 -11.30
N ALA A 75 12.22 -6.36 -11.32
CA ALA A 75 13.47 -5.64 -11.08
C ALA A 75 13.78 -4.66 -12.21
N LYS A 76 13.64 -5.07 -13.48
CA LYS A 76 13.80 -4.21 -14.66
C LYS A 76 12.91 -2.97 -14.54
N LEU A 77 11.62 -3.18 -14.24
CA LEU A 77 10.63 -2.09 -14.14
C LEU A 77 10.96 -1.15 -12.97
N MET A 78 11.32 -1.70 -11.80
CA MET A 78 11.68 -0.89 -10.63
C MET A 78 12.96 -0.09 -10.87
N ILE A 79 14.00 -0.69 -11.46
CA ILE A 79 15.22 0.03 -11.83
C ILE A 79 14.91 1.21 -12.74
N SER A 80 14.07 0.99 -13.75
CA SER A 80 13.64 2.04 -14.67
C SER A 80 12.91 3.18 -13.96
N ALA A 81 11.96 2.85 -13.06
CA ALA A 81 11.25 3.81 -12.23
C ALA A 81 12.21 4.63 -11.35
N LEU A 82 13.09 3.95 -10.61
CA LEU A 82 14.02 4.60 -9.69
C LEU A 82 15.02 5.52 -10.41
N LYS A 83 15.49 5.13 -11.62
CA LYS A 83 16.31 6.00 -12.45
C LYS A 83 15.54 7.25 -12.90
N ALA A 84 14.26 7.10 -13.30
CA ALA A 84 13.42 8.22 -13.66
C ALA A 84 13.15 9.19 -12.49
N PHE A 85 12.99 8.68 -11.27
CA PHE A 85 12.96 9.51 -10.05
C PHE A 85 14.25 10.32 -9.82
N LYS A 86 15.38 9.86 -10.36
CA LYS A 86 16.67 10.58 -10.38
C LYS A 86 16.85 11.49 -11.62
N GLY A 87 15.81 11.68 -12.43
CA GLY A 87 15.86 12.48 -13.64
C GLY A 87 16.48 11.77 -14.87
N LYS A 88 16.68 10.43 -14.81
CA LYS A 88 17.25 9.61 -15.89
C LYS A 88 16.14 8.80 -16.55
N PHE A 89 15.60 9.29 -17.67
CA PHE A 89 14.39 8.75 -18.30
C PHE A 89 14.66 7.74 -19.42
N GLU A 90 15.89 7.53 -19.87
CA GLU A 90 16.23 6.72 -21.06
C GLU A 90 15.69 5.28 -20.95
N ASP A 91 15.85 4.65 -19.76
CA ASP A 91 15.34 3.29 -19.54
C ASP A 91 13.81 3.27 -19.52
N PHE A 92 13.19 4.30 -18.94
CA PHE A 92 11.74 4.44 -18.89
C PHE A 92 11.16 4.70 -20.29
N ASP A 93 11.76 5.58 -21.08
CA ASP A 93 11.34 5.85 -22.47
C ASP A 93 11.44 4.59 -23.36
N THR A 94 12.46 3.77 -23.13
CA THR A 94 12.60 2.46 -23.77
C THR A 94 11.49 1.51 -23.34
N LEU A 95 11.20 1.48 -22.05
CA LEU A 95 10.19 0.61 -21.45
C LEU A 95 8.78 0.89 -21.99
N ILE A 96 8.36 2.16 -22.07
CA ILE A 96 7.02 2.53 -22.55
C ILE A 96 6.81 2.29 -24.05
N ARG A 97 7.90 2.04 -24.82
CA ARG A 97 7.86 1.67 -26.24
C ARG A 97 8.04 0.17 -26.49
N SER A 98 8.22 -0.62 -25.42
CA SER A 98 8.46 -2.06 -25.51
C SER A 98 7.19 -2.88 -25.30
N SER A 99 7.31 -4.21 -25.35
CA SER A 99 6.23 -5.15 -25.01
C SER A 99 5.74 -5.00 -23.57
N GLU A 100 6.58 -4.48 -22.67
CA GLU A 100 6.24 -4.23 -21.26
C GLU A 100 5.41 -2.95 -21.03
N SER A 101 5.11 -2.18 -22.07
CA SER A 101 4.29 -0.95 -21.98
C SER A 101 2.93 -1.17 -21.31
N ASN A 102 2.33 -2.35 -21.54
CA ASN A 102 1.05 -2.75 -20.96
C ASN A 102 1.16 -3.45 -19.59
N HIS A 103 2.38 -3.65 -19.07
CA HIS A 103 2.54 -4.23 -17.74
C HIS A 103 1.94 -3.29 -16.68
N PRO A 104 1.17 -3.79 -15.67
CA PRO A 104 0.49 -2.93 -14.68
C PRO A 104 1.44 -1.95 -14.00
N MET A 105 2.60 -2.39 -13.60
CA MET A 105 3.61 -1.55 -12.99
C MET A 105 4.13 -0.45 -13.95
N THR A 106 4.29 -0.73 -15.24
CA THR A 106 4.69 0.28 -16.25
C THR A 106 3.61 1.35 -16.38
N ARG A 107 2.33 0.95 -16.43
CA ARG A 107 1.21 1.89 -16.48
C ARG A 107 1.16 2.76 -15.22
N SER A 108 1.41 2.17 -14.04
CA SER A 108 1.47 2.91 -12.78
C SER A 108 2.63 3.90 -12.74
N ILE A 109 3.81 3.51 -13.22
CA ILE A 109 4.98 4.41 -13.32
C ILE A 109 4.65 5.56 -14.29
N LYS A 110 4.07 5.26 -15.45
CA LYS A 110 3.64 6.26 -16.44
C LYS A 110 2.64 7.25 -15.81
N TRP A 111 1.66 6.75 -15.07
CA TRP A 111 0.71 7.61 -14.36
C TRP A 111 1.41 8.51 -13.35
N VAL A 112 2.32 7.99 -12.52
CA VAL A 112 3.04 8.80 -11.54
C VAL A 112 3.86 9.91 -12.21
N PHE A 113 4.53 9.63 -13.34
CA PHE A 113 5.29 10.65 -14.06
C PHE A 113 4.43 11.59 -14.92
N SER A 114 3.12 11.33 -15.08
CA SER A 114 2.17 12.27 -15.68
C SER A 114 1.57 13.27 -14.68
N LEU A 115 1.80 13.09 -13.39
CA LEU A 115 1.28 13.96 -12.34
C LEU A 115 1.95 15.35 -12.41
N PRO A 116 1.23 16.44 -12.09
CA PRO A 116 1.77 17.80 -12.10
C PRO A 116 2.99 17.97 -11.18
N LYS A 117 3.04 17.19 -10.11
CA LYS A 117 4.15 17.13 -9.16
C LYS A 117 4.50 15.68 -8.86
N ILE A 118 5.77 15.32 -9.04
CA ILE A 118 6.26 13.98 -8.71
C ILE A 118 6.18 13.76 -7.20
N PRO A 119 5.45 12.72 -6.74
CA PRO A 119 5.30 12.42 -5.33
C PRO A 119 6.57 11.86 -4.71
N LYS A 120 6.63 11.86 -3.38
CA LYS A 120 7.72 11.18 -2.66
C LYS A 120 7.56 9.66 -2.81
N ILE A 121 8.66 8.98 -3.14
CA ILE A 121 8.69 7.52 -3.26
C ILE A 121 9.10 6.87 -1.94
N PHE A 122 8.47 5.74 -1.62
CA PHE A 122 8.79 4.87 -0.50
C PHE A 122 8.95 3.44 -0.97
N PHE A 123 9.70 2.63 -0.22
CA PHE A 123 10.02 1.26 -0.60
C PHE A 123 9.21 0.22 0.16
N ASN A 124 8.59 0.58 1.30
CA ASN A 124 7.72 -0.30 2.06
C ASN A 124 6.60 0.47 2.76
N ARG A 125 5.57 -0.29 3.18
CA ARG A 125 4.36 0.20 3.87
C ARG A 125 4.69 1.02 5.13
N TRP A 126 5.63 0.60 5.95
CA TRP A 126 5.86 1.20 7.26
C TRP A 126 6.54 2.55 7.16
N ASP A 127 7.59 2.67 6.33
CA ASP A 127 8.22 3.96 6.07
C ASP A 127 7.26 4.94 5.38
N PHE A 128 6.38 4.41 4.53
CA PHE A 128 5.31 5.18 3.92
C PHE A 128 4.33 5.69 4.97
N PHE A 129 3.77 4.82 5.84
CA PHE A 129 2.86 5.23 6.90
C PHE A 129 3.51 6.22 7.86
N ASP A 130 4.71 5.96 8.34
CA ASP A 130 5.42 6.83 9.28
C ASP A 130 5.61 8.24 8.71
N ALA A 131 6.01 8.34 7.42
CA ALA A 131 6.20 9.62 6.76
C ALA A 131 4.88 10.38 6.51
N ILE A 132 3.78 9.67 6.25
CA ILE A 132 2.45 10.26 6.11
C ILE A 132 1.91 10.70 7.47
N VAL A 133 1.96 9.85 8.47
CA VAL A 133 1.54 10.16 9.85
C VAL A 133 2.28 11.37 10.43
N ALA A 134 3.57 11.54 10.08
CA ALA A 134 4.35 12.70 10.51
C ALA A 134 3.76 14.06 10.00
N GLN A 135 2.98 14.04 8.91
CA GLN A 135 2.37 15.22 8.29
C GLN A 135 0.93 15.48 8.76
N THR A 136 0.38 14.63 9.62
CA THR A 136 -1.02 14.69 10.04
C THR A 136 -1.24 15.43 11.35
N ASP A 137 -2.48 15.88 11.60
CA ASP A 137 -2.92 16.43 12.89
C ASP A 137 -3.22 15.29 13.87
N LYS A 138 -2.31 15.06 14.80
CA LYS A 138 -2.39 13.96 15.78
C LYS A 138 -3.50 14.15 16.84
N THR A 139 -4.17 15.28 16.85
CA THR A 139 -5.32 15.52 17.77
C THR A 139 -6.61 14.96 17.23
N ARG A 140 -6.68 14.67 15.91
CA ARG A 140 -7.82 14.07 15.23
C ARG A 140 -7.68 12.55 15.15
N PRO A 141 -8.78 11.80 15.05
CA PRO A 141 -8.75 10.35 14.85
C PRO A 141 -8.31 9.99 13.43
N PHE A 142 -7.98 8.72 13.25
CA PHE A 142 -7.94 8.09 11.93
C PHE A 142 -9.14 7.16 11.72
N TYR A 143 -9.42 6.87 10.45
CA TYR A 143 -10.44 5.91 10.00
C TYR A 143 -9.76 4.87 9.12
N GLU A 144 -10.17 3.61 9.21
CA GLU A 144 -9.65 2.53 8.38
C GLU A 144 -10.80 1.68 7.86
N PHE A 145 -10.89 1.59 6.54
CA PHE A 145 -11.86 0.78 5.81
C PHE A 145 -11.16 -0.46 5.27
N GLY A 146 -11.47 -1.64 5.83
CA GLY A 146 -10.67 -2.85 5.74
C GLY A 146 -9.66 -2.91 6.87
N VAL A 147 -9.90 -3.78 7.84
CA VAL A 147 -9.06 -3.92 9.06
C VAL A 147 -8.39 -5.27 9.15
N TRP A 148 -9.09 -6.31 8.70
CA TRP A 148 -8.63 -7.69 8.75
C TRP A 148 -8.10 -8.06 10.15
N ASN A 149 -6.79 -8.35 10.28
CA ASN A 149 -6.14 -8.69 11.56
C ASN A 149 -5.69 -7.46 12.39
N GLY A 150 -5.95 -6.25 11.88
CA GLY A 150 -5.65 -4.98 12.54
C GLY A 150 -4.16 -4.65 12.64
N ILE A 151 -3.32 -5.10 11.70
CA ILE A 151 -1.88 -4.84 11.73
C ILE A 151 -1.60 -3.36 11.45
N SER A 152 -2.17 -2.81 10.39
CA SER A 152 -2.14 -1.38 10.04
C SER A 152 -2.78 -0.52 11.12
N PHE A 153 -3.96 -0.93 11.61
CA PHE A 153 -4.64 -0.26 12.70
C PHE A 153 -3.79 -0.18 13.98
N LYS A 154 -3.12 -1.28 14.37
CA LYS A 154 -2.18 -1.31 15.51
C LYS A 154 -0.98 -0.39 15.31
N HIS A 155 -0.54 -0.19 14.07
CA HIS A 155 0.54 0.74 13.77
C HIS A 155 0.05 2.19 13.92
N LEU A 156 -1.06 2.54 13.30
CA LEU A 156 -1.63 3.89 13.32
C LEU A 156 -2.03 4.34 14.73
N ILE A 157 -2.66 3.48 15.53
CA ILE A 157 -3.14 3.82 16.88
C ILE A 157 -2.01 4.18 17.86
N LYS A 158 -0.75 3.83 17.56
CA LYS A 158 0.40 4.26 18.36
C LYS A 158 0.58 5.79 18.34
N THR A 159 0.17 6.42 17.24
CA THR A 159 0.25 7.88 17.08
C THR A 159 -1.08 8.57 17.39
N PHE A 160 -2.17 8.01 16.91
CA PHE A 160 -3.51 8.55 17.13
C PHE A 160 -4.13 7.93 18.39
N LYS A 161 -4.71 8.77 19.24
CA LYS A 161 -5.36 8.29 20.48
C LYS A 161 -6.66 7.54 20.23
N LYS A 162 -7.29 7.77 19.08
CA LYS A 162 -8.57 7.20 18.67
C LYS A 162 -8.55 6.81 17.19
N GLY A 163 -9.11 5.65 16.88
CA GLY A 163 -9.31 5.17 15.52
C GLY A 163 -10.66 4.48 15.38
N PHE A 164 -11.24 4.56 14.17
CA PHE A 164 -12.46 3.85 13.77
C PHE A 164 -12.11 2.87 12.66
N GLY A 165 -12.40 1.59 12.89
CA GLY A 165 -12.14 0.53 11.92
C GLY A 165 -13.44 -0.09 11.43
N PHE A 166 -13.57 -0.32 10.12
CA PHE A 166 -14.75 -0.88 9.47
C PHE A 166 -14.35 -2.13 8.72
N ASP A 167 -14.99 -3.24 9.01
CA ASP A 167 -14.73 -4.52 8.35
C ASP A 167 -15.87 -5.50 8.57
N THR A 168 -16.03 -6.46 7.68
CA THR A 168 -16.90 -7.62 7.88
C THR A 168 -16.27 -8.61 8.85
N PHE A 169 -14.94 -8.66 8.91
CA PHE A 169 -14.10 -9.68 9.56
C PHE A 169 -14.33 -11.12 9.05
N THR A 170 -15.13 -11.24 7.99
CA THR A 170 -15.42 -12.52 7.31
C THR A 170 -14.84 -12.57 5.90
N GLY A 171 -14.04 -11.57 5.53
CA GLY A 171 -13.36 -11.44 4.24
C GLY A 171 -14.08 -10.49 3.27
N ILE A 172 -13.50 -10.34 2.08
CA ILE A 172 -14.06 -9.49 1.02
C ILE A 172 -15.47 -9.98 0.64
N PRO A 173 -16.44 -9.03 0.42
CA PRO A 173 -17.84 -9.42 0.18
C PRO A 173 -18.15 -9.96 -1.21
N GLU A 174 -17.24 -9.79 -2.19
CA GLU A 174 -17.37 -10.26 -3.56
C GLU A 174 -16.01 -10.70 -4.11
N ASP A 175 -15.97 -11.37 -5.27
CA ASP A 175 -14.73 -11.81 -5.90
C ASP A 175 -13.90 -10.59 -6.37
N TRP A 176 -12.60 -10.65 -6.16
CA TRP A 176 -11.64 -9.62 -6.57
C TRP A 176 -10.44 -10.23 -7.29
N HIS A 177 -10.31 -9.93 -8.58
CA HIS A 177 -9.28 -10.55 -9.45
C HIS A 177 -9.30 -12.07 -9.41
N ASN A 178 -8.31 -12.69 -8.76
CA ASN A 178 -8.22 -14.14 -8.55
C ASN A 178 -8.56 -14.54 -7.11
N GLU A 179 -8.95 -13.57 -6.28
CA GLU A 179 -9.31 -13.79 -4.88
C GLU A 179 -10.82 -13.98 -4.77
N PRO A 180 -11.31 -15.14 -4.34
CA PRO A 180 -12.73 -15.36 -4.16
C PRO A 180 -13.28 -14.60 -2.96
N SER A 181 -14.57 -14.32 -2.98
CA SER A 181 -15.31 -13.80 -1.83
C SER A 181 -14.99 -14.62 -0.57
N GLY A 182 -14.80 -13.92 0.57
CA GLY A 182 -14.35 -14.53 1.83
C GLY A 182 -12.83 -14.57 2.02
N THR A 183 -12.02 -14.25 1.00
CA THR A 183 -10.57 -14.07 1.17
C THR A 183 -10.30 -12.93 2.16
N TYR A 184 -9.14 -12.95 2.82
CA TYR A 184 -8.76 -12.00 3.90
C TYR A 184 -9.69 -12.03 5.12
N SER A 185 -10.32 -13.16 5.39
CA SER A 185 -11.12 -13.38 6.60
C SER A 185 -10.24 -13.49 7.85
N SER A 186 -10.67 -12.84 8.93
CA SER A 186 -10.20 -13.14 10.29
C SER A 186 -11.12 -14.11 11.03
N PHE A 187 -11.97 -14.83 10.29
CA PHE A 187 -12.97 -15.78 10.81
C PHE A 187 -13.91 -15.16 11.87
N GLY A 188 -14.30 -13.90 11.64
CA GLY A 188 -15.15 -13.14 12.54
C GLY A 188 -14.44 -12.61 13.80
N SER A 189 -13.11 -12.78 13.90
CA SER A 189 -12.34 -12.30 15.03
C SER A 189 -12.07 -10.80 14.93
N VAL A 190 -12.73 -10.02 15.77
CA VAL A 190 -12.54 -8.56 15.85
C VAL A 190 -11.35 -8.25 16.76
N PRO A 191 -10.34 -7.47 16.32
CA PRO A 191 -9.17 -7.17 17.12
C PRO A 191 -9.53 -6.30 18.33
N LYS A 192 -8.96 -6.62 19.50
CA LYS A 192 -9.10 -5.81 20.72
C LYS A 192 -7.93 -4.84 20.82
N ILE A 193 -8.11 -3.59 20.40
CA ILE A 193 -7.07 -2.57 20.37
C ILE A 193 -7.55 -1.38 21.19
N LYS A 194 -6.78 -0.99 22.22
CA LYS A 194 -7.10 0.18 23.05
C LYS A 194 -7.13 1.45 22.19
N GLY A 195 -8.23 2.21 22.26
CA GLY A 195 -8.46 3.41 21.46
C GLY A 195 -9.10 3.14 20.11
N GLY A 196 -9.24 1.86 19.70
CA GLY A 196 -9.97 1.45 18.50
C GLY A 196 -11.46 1.21 18.80
N GLU A 197 -12.30 1.66 17.88
CA GLU A 197 -13.74 1.35 17.82
C GLU A 197 -13.99 0.64 16.51
N PHE A 198 -14.51 -0.60 16.54
CA PHE A 198 -14.69 -1.43 15.36
C PHE A 198 -16.17 -1.57 15.02
N ILE A 199 -16.52 -1.24 13.78
CA ILE A 199 -17.85 -1.32 13.19
C ILE A 199 -17.90 -2.54 12.29
N VAL A 200 -18.61 -3.58 12.74
CA VAL A 200 -18.64 -4.90 12.10
C VAL A 200 -19.79 -4.99 11.10
N GLY A 201 -19.48 -5.32 9.87
CA GLY A 201 -20.46 -5.58 8.80
C GLY A 201 -20.06 -4.96 7.48
N LYS A 202 -20.86 -5.25 6.45
CA LYS A 202 -20.68 -4.67 5.12
C LYS A 202 -20.87 -3.15 5.16
N PHE A 203 -20.10 -2.42 4.37
CA PHE A 203 -20.09 -0.95 4.36
C PHE A 203 -21.45 -0.36 4.01
N GLU A 204 -22.16 -0.92 3.03
CA GLU A 204 -23.49 -0.46 2.64
C GLU A 204 -24.53 -0.54 3.77
N ASN A 205 -24.31 -1.40 4.76
CA ASN A 205 -25.21 -1.59 5.89
C ASN A 205 -24.80 -0.78 7.14
N THR A 206 -23.53 -0.51 7.29
CA THR A 206 -22.96 0.07 8.53
C THR A 206 -22.65 1.56 8.42
N LEU A 207 -22.12 2.01 7.27
CA LEU A 207 -21.68 3.39 7.10
C LEU A 207 -22.84 4.40 7.10
N PRO A 208 -24.02 4.14 6.51
CA PRO A 208 -25.15 5.06 6.59
C PRO A 208 -25.50 5.41 8.04
N LYS A 209 -25.59 4.39 8.89
CA LYS A 209 -25.91 4.58 10.31
C LYS A 209 -24.79 5.27 11.07
N PHE A 210 -23.53 4.90 10.81
CA PHE A 210 -22.40 5.47 11.51
C PHE A 210 -22.22 6.96 11.18
N PHE A 211 -22.29 7.34 9.91
CA PHE A 211 -22.09 8.71 9.45
C PHE A 211 -23.35 9.57 9.46
N SER A 212 -24.54 9.02 9.82
CA SER A 212 -25.72 9.84 10.11
C SER A 212 -25.54 10.71 11.37
N GLN A 213 -24.61 10.33 12.25
CA GLN A 213 -24.24 11.10 13.42
C GLN A 213 -23.03 11.98 13.11
N LYS A 214 -22.93 13.14 13.80
CA LYS A 214 -21.74 13.99 13.68
C LYS A 214 -20.50 13.24 14.19
N ARG A 215 -19.52 13.08 13.33
CA ARG A 215 -18.24 12.43 13.62
C ARG A 215 -17.09 13.44 13.59
N PRO A 216 -16.00 13.20 14.33
CA PRO A 216 -14.84 14.07 14.29
C PRO A 216 -14.19 14.02 12.89
N LEU A 217 -13.63 15.15 12.47
CA LEU A 217 -12.85 15.22 11.23
C LEU A 217 -11.65 14.25 11.29
N ALA A 218 -11.42 13.59 10.18
CA ALA A 218 -10.30 12.66 10.04
C ALA A 218 -8.97 13.40 9.97
N SER A 219 -7.96 12.87 10.63
CA SER A 219 -6.58 13.22 10.36
C SER A 219 -6.03 12.44 9.17
N LEU A 220 -6.35 11.14 9.18
CA LEU A 220 -5.95 10.18 8.17
C LEU A 220 -7.10 9.21 7.93
N ILE A 221 -7.31 8.83 6.67
CA ILE A 221 -8.19 7.72 6.30
C ILE A 221 -7.35 6.72 5.51
N ASN A 222 -7.36 5.45 5.95
CA ASN A 222 -6.76 4.33 5.24
C ASN A 222 -7.87 3.54 4.54
N PHE A 223 -7.85 3.53 3.22
CA PHE A 223 -8.69 2.66 2.39
C PHE A 223 -7.86 1.41 2.07
N ASP A 224 -8.25 0.28 2.63
CA ASP A 224 -7.64 -1.04 2.50
C ASP A 224 -8.80 -2.04 2.25
N ALA A 225 -9.65 -1.67 1.30
CA ALA A 225 -10.92 -2.34 1.04
C ALA A 225 -10.93 -3.13 -0.28
N ASP A 226 -9.81 -3.09 -1.02
CA ASP A 226 -9.53 -3.82 -2.25
C ASP A 226 -10.50 -3.51 -3.42
N LEU A 227 -11.80 -3.60 -3.16
CA LEU A 227 -12.88 -3.55 -4.13
C LEU A 227 -13.25 -2.11 -4.52
N TYR A 228 -13.50 -1.89 -5.81
CA TYR A 228 -14.07 -0.64 -6.31
C TYR A 228 -15.36 -0.26 -5.58
N SER A 229 -16.31 -1.22 -5.43
CA SER A 229 -17.60 -1.01 -4.79
C SER A 229 -17.46 -0.57 -3.33
N SER A 230 -16.61 -1.25 -2.57
CA SER A 230 -16.33 -0.97 -1.17
C SER A 230 -15.64 0.38 -0.99
N THR A 231 -14.63 0.67 -1.80
CA THR A 231 -13.90 1.93 -1.75
C THR A 231 -14.78 3.13 -2.11
N LEU A 232 -15.62 3.02 -3.15
CA LEU A 232 -16.55 4.09 -3.52
C LEU A 232 -17.59 4.32 -2.43
N CYS A 233 -18.14 3.24 -1.85
CA CYS A 233 -19.06 3.32 -0.71
C CYS A 233 -18.41 4.04 0.48
N ALA A 234 -17.19 3.66 0.85
CA ALA A 234 -16.45 4.27 1.95
C ALA A 234 -16.15 5.76 1.70
N LEU A 235 -15.71 6.15 0.50
CA LEU A 235 -15.47 7.53 0.11
C LEU A 235 -16.74 8.39 0.24
N ASN A 236 -17.87 7.92 -0.31
CA ASN A 236 -19.12 8.66 -0.31
C ASN A 236 -19.64 8.93 1.11
N TYR A 237 -19.60 7.92 2.00
CA TYR A 237 -20.08 8.10 3.37
C TYR A 237 -19.10 8.85 4.26
N SER A 238 -17.79 8.74 4.04
CA SER A 238 -16.78 9.44 4.84
C SER A 238 -16.52 10.89 4.41
N ASN A 239 -17.09 11.37 3.31
CA ASN A 239 -16.85 12.72 2.80
C ASN A 239 -17.09 13.83 3.83
N ASN A 240 -18.05 13.67 4.73
CA ASN A 240 -18.38 14.66 5.78
C ASN A 240 -17.34 14.75 6.91
N VAL A 241 -16.38 13.81 6.97
CA VAL A 241 -15.26 13.86 7.93
C VAL A 241 -13.93 14.20 7.25
N ILE A 242 -13.92 14.50 5.95
CA ILE A 242 -12.74 14.86 5.18
C ILE A 242 -12.70 16.37 4.97
N ASP A 243 -11.60 17.00 5.33
CA ASP A 243 -11.26 18.39 5.00
C ASP A 243 -9.89 18.49 4.31
N GLU A 244 -9.43 19.69 4.03
CA GLU A 244 -8.13 19.98 3.38
C GLU A 244 -6.90 19.50 4.19
N LYS A 245 -7.07 19.24 5.51
CA LYS A 245 -6.01 18.74 6.38
C LYS A 245 -5.99 17.22 6.46
N SER A 246 -7.04 16.57 5.99
CA SER A 246 -7.14 15.11 5.97
C SER A 246 -6.21 14.53 4.90
N ILE A 247 -5.51 13.44 5.23
CA ILE A 247 -4.73 12.66 4.27
C ILE A 247 -5.43 11.33 4.03
N LEU A 248 -5.61 10.97 2.76
CA LEU A 248 -6.19 9.70 2.35
C LEU A 248 -5.08 8.79 1.86
N ILE A 249 -5.04 7.57 2.36
CA ILE A 249 -4.17 6.48 1.87
C ILE A 249 -5.04 5.43 1.21
N PHE A 250 -4.60 4.97 0.06
CA PHE A 250 -5.17 3.82 -0.65
C PHE A 250 -4.11 2.72 -0.66
N ASP A 251 -4.47 1.52 -0.22
CA ASP A 251 -3.49 0.45 -0.02
C ASP A 251 -3.07 -0.20 -1.33
N GLU A 252 -3.98 -0.31 -2.29
CA GLU A 252 -3.72 -0.97 -3.56
C GLU A 252 -4.11 -0.12 -4.78
N LEU A 253 -3.93 1.21 -4.74
CA LEU A 253 -4.33 2.12 -5.82
C LEU A 253 -3.64 1.83 -7.15
N ILE A 254 -2.42 1.26 -7.11
CA ILE A 254 -1.55 1.06 -8.28
C ILE A 254 -0.99 -0.36 -8.35
N THR A 255 -0.42 -0.72 -9.50
CA THR A 255 0.36 -1.95 -9.78
C THR A 255 -0.41 -3.27 -9.84
N ASN A 256 -1.64 -3.37 -9.39
CA ASN A 256 -2.48 -4.55 -9.63
C ASN A 256 -2.81 -4.70 -11.12
N LYS A 257 -3.23 -5.89 -11.53
CA LYS A 257 -3.47 -6.22 -12.96
C LYS A 257 -4.38 -5.21 -13.66
N ASN A 258 -5.46 -4.79 -13.00
CA ASN A 258 -6.47 -3.85 -13.53
C ASN A 258 -6.68 -2.68 -12.56
N TRP A 259 -5.62 -2.19 -11.93
CA TRP A 259 -5.69 -1.16 -10.90
C TRP A 259 -6.52 0.08 -11.29
N GLU A 260 -6.58 0.40 -12.58
CA GLU A 260 -7.39 1.50 -13.09
C GLU A 260 -8.90 1.29 -12.93
N LYS A 261 -9.36 0.05 -12.60
CA LYS A 261 -10.76 -0.32 -12.41
C LYS A 261 -11.15 -0.51 -10.95
N ASP A 262 -10.18 -0.50 -10.05
CA ASP A 262 -10.34 -0.75 -8.62
C ASP A 262 -10.43 0.59 -7.83
N GLU A 263 -9.66 0.75 -6.76
CA GLU A 263 -9.64 1.95 -5.92
C GLU A 263 -9.38 3.24 -6.69
N TYR A 264 -8.54 3.19 -7.75
CA TYR A 264 -8.28 4.34 -8.62
C TYR A 264 -9.55 4.85 -9.31
N LYS A 265 -10.39 3.94 -9.85
CA LYS A 265 -11.67 4.31 -10.44
C LYS A 265 -12.60 4.93 -9.40
N ALA A 266 -12.69 4.30 -8.23
CA ALA A 266 -13.53 4.80 -7.13
C ALA A 266 -13.14 6.22 -6.70
N LEU A 267 -11.83 6.48 -6.55
CA LEU A 267 -11.32 7.81 -6.21
C LEU A 267 -11.67 8.86 -7.28
N ASN A 268 -11.46 8.54 -8.57
CA ASN A 268 -11.73 9.52 -9.64
C ASN A 268 -13.24 9.80 -9.77
N GLU A 269 -14.10 8.78 -9.74
CA GLU A 269 -15.56 8.97 -9.77
C GLU A 269 -16.06 9.79 -8.56
N PHE A 270 -15.53 9.54 -7.38
CA PHE A 270 -15.83 10.35 -6.20
C PHE A 270 -15.41 11.81 -6.40
N CYS A 271 -14.21 12.07 -6.88
CA CYS A 271 -13.73 13.43 -7.14
C CYS A 271 -14.53 14.14 -8.23
N ASP A 272 -14.87 13.45 -9.32
CA ASP A 272 -15.67 13.98 -10.42
C ASP A 272 -17.07 14.34 -9.94
N SER A 273 -17.71 13.50 -9.11
CA SER A 273 -19.06 13.74 -8.57
C SER A 273 -19.16 15.01 -7.72
N LEU A 274 -18.06 15.40 -7.09
CA LEU A 274 -17.95 16.59 -6.24
C LEU A 274 -17.29 17.78 -6.94
N SER A 275 -16.83 17.61 -8.19
CA SER A 275 -16.05 18.60 -8.94
C SER A 275 -14.79 19.07 -8.18
N ILE A 276 -14.11 18.13 -7.51
CA ILE A 276 -12.87 18.38 -6.76
C ILE A 276 -11.70 17.63 -7.42
N SER A 277 -10.49 18.00 -7.04
CA SER A 277 -9.26 17.33 -7.47
C SER A 277 -8.42 16.88 -6.28
N TYR A 278 -7.29 16.22 -6.55
CA TYR A 278 -6.37 15.79 -5.49
C TYR A 278 -4.91 15.95 -5.91
N ASP A 279 -4.05 16.10 -4.91
CA ASP A 279 -2.60 16.00 -5.07
C ASP A 279 -2.12 14.64 -4.56
N VAL A 280 -1.34 13.94 -5.35
CA VAL A 280 -0.60 12.76 -4.90
C VAL A 280 0.66 13.22 -4.18
N ILE A 281 0.81 12.85 -2.91
CA ILE A 281 1.91 13.30 -2.06
C ILE A 281 2.97 12.22 -1.83
N ALA A 282 2.59 10.95 -1.92
CA ALA A 282 3.49 9.82 -1.74
C ALA A 282 3.03 8.59 -2.51
N VAL A 283 3.99 7.75 -2.95
CA VAL A 283 3.74 6.47 -3.60
C VAL A 283 4.71 5.40 -3.13
N SER A 284 4.28 4.14 -3.18
CA SER A 284 5.14 2.96 -3.04
C SER A 284 4.79 1.94 -4.12
N PHE A 285 5.70 1.69 -5.07
CA PHE A 285 5.48 0.65 -6.08
C PHE A 285 5.64 -0.76 -5.53
N TYR A 286 6.36 -0.94 -4.43
CA TYR A 286 6.53 -2.24 -3.79
C TYR A 286 5.29 -2.66 -3.00
N SER A 287 4.78 -1.76 -2.14
CA SER A 287 3.59 -2.00 -1.31
C SER A 287 2.31 -1.40 -1.89
N LYS A 288 2.33 -0.90 -3.14
CA LYS A 288 1.22 -0.41 -3.98
C LYS A 288 0.46 0.82 -3.47
N GLN A 289 0.89 1.37 -2.35
CA GLN A 289 0.19 2.44 -1.65
C GLN A 289 0.38 3.81 -2.29
N VAL A 290 -0.68 4.61 -2.21
CA VAL A 290 -0.69 6.00 -2.63
C VAL A 290 -1.34 6.86 -1.55
N ALA A 291 -0.71 7.98 -1.20
CA ALA A 291 -1.30 8.99 -0.32
C ALA A 291 -1.65 10.25 -1.10
N ILE A 292 -2.83 10.79 -0.83
CA ILE A 292 -3.36 11.98 -1.48
C ILE A 292 -3.87 13.02 -0.48
N LYS A 293 -3.99 14.25 -0.95
CA LYS A 293 -4.78 15.33 -0.32
C LYS A 293 -5.82 15.83 -1.30
N LEU A 294 -7.07 15.93 -0.86
CA LEU A 294 -8.12 16.53 -1.67
C LEU A 294 -7.94 18.04 -1.76
N LYS A 295 -8.28 18.62 -2.92
CA LYS A 295 -8.41 20.03 -3.20
C LYS A 295 -9.90 20.34 -3.37
N LYS A 296 -10.50 20.81 -2.30
CA LYS A 296 -11.92 21.21 -2.28
C LYS A 296 -12.08 22.66 -2.70
#